data_4254e7cf60d90e97f8f4ab00becb0502
#
_entry.id   4254e7cf60d90e97f8f4ab00becb0502
#
_cell.length_a   1.000
_cell.length_b   1.000
_cell.length_c   1.000
_cell.angle_alpha   90.00
_cell.angle_beta   90.00
_cell.angle_gamma   90.00
#
_symmetry.space_group_name_H-M   'P 1'
#
loop_
_entity.id
_entity.type
_entity.pdbx_description
1 polymer ?
#
loop_
_entity_poly.entity_id
_entity_poly.type
_entity_poly.pdbx_seq_one_letter_code
_entity_poly.pdbx_strand_id
1 'polypeptide(L)'
;MAPVLIAKVALENVSYHFDKAYDYCVPESLRERARPGCRVSVPFGRGNQKRFGMLFSLSEEEPSGRLKQLSCVLDEEPLLNANMLRLAVWLKAHTFCTLYEAVRTILPSGINLRHKMQYRIAPEIGDLVLDTFPSDEREVLQLLHKRQAYVGEERIMQLTGLEKGSDVFKRLLKKQLVVRNDEAAQRIGDATVRMVRLCVAGEELEQLLPSLTQKQRAVMDLSLIHILRAHETRED
;
A
#
# COMPACT_ATOMS: atom_id res chain seq x y z
N MET A 1 -17.32 30.27 -9.30
CA MET A 1 -16.16 29.66 -8.58
C MET A 1 -15.20 29.21 -9.67
N ALA A 2 -13.90 29.20 -9.42
CA ALA A 2 -12.96 28.68 -10.43
C ALA A 2 -13.18 27.17 -10.63
N PRO A 3 -13.06 26.65 -11.88
CA PRO A 3 -13.16 25.23 -12.15
C PRO A 3 -12.06 24.48 -11.40
N VAL A 4 -12.42 23.37 -10.79
CA VAL A 4 -11.49 22.48 -10.08
C VAL A 4 -11.47 21.12 -10.74
N LEU A 5 -10.35 20.43 -10.66
CA LEU A 5 -10.24 19.07 -11.15
C LEU A 5 -10.95 18.13 -10.16
N ILE A 6 -12.00 17.46 -10.64
CA ILE A 6 -12.81 16.51 -9.88
C ILE A 6 -12.47 15.09 -10.31
N ALA A 7 -12.22 14.23 -9.35
CA ALA A 7 -11.99 12.80 -9.55
C ALA A 7 -13.23 12.01 -9.13
N LYS A 8 -13.74 11.14 -10.01
CA LYS A 8 -14.77 10.16 -9.69
C LYS A 8 -14.12 8.86 -9.23
N VAL A 9 -14.38 8.48 -7.98
CA VAL A 9 -13.67 7.38 -7.30
C VAL A 9 -14.67 6.31 -6.85
N ALA A 10 -14.47 5.07 -7.29
CA ALA A 10 -15.15 3.91 -6.73
C ALA A 10 -14.45 3.47 -5.44
N LEU A 11 -15.18 3.41 -4.34
CA LEU A 11 -14.61 3.14 -3.00
C LEU A 11 -14.78 1.68 -2.59
N GLU A 12 -13.78 1.16 -1.88
CA GLU A 12 -13.87 -0.12 -1.21
C GLU A 12 -14.86 -0.11 -0.04
N ASN A 13 -15.37 -1.30 0.31
CA ASN A 13 -16.22 -1.50 1.50
C ASN A 13 -17.43 -0.55 1.57
N VAL A 14 -18.02 -0.22 0.42
CA VAL A 14 -19.30 0.47 0.32
C VAL A 14 -20.38 -0.59 0.11
N SER A 15 -21.50 -0.48 0.84
CA SER A 15 -22.62 -1.37 0.63
C SER A 15 -23.31 -1.10 -0.71
N TYR A 16 -23.89 -2.13 -1.31
CA TYR A 16 -24.50 -2.09 -2.63
C TYR A 16 -25.47 -0.90 -2.84
N HIS A 17 -26.29 -0.58 -1.83
CA HIS A 17 -27.26 0.52 -1.88
C HIS A 17 -26.62 1.91 -1.99
N PHE A 18 -25.39 2.07 -1.53
CA PHE A 18 -24.64 3.34 -1.57
C PHE A 18 -23.52 3.33 -2.62
N ASP A 19 -23.49 2.26 -3.42
CA ASP A 19 -22.43 2.09 -4.40
C ASP A 19 -22.59 3.02 -5.60
N LYS A 20 -21.71 3.99 -5.67
CA LYS A 20 -21.53 4.95 -6.78
C LYS A 20 -20.08 5.39 -6.87
N ALA A 21 -19.73 6.04 -7.95
CA ALA A 21 -18.51 6.82 -7.99
C ALA A 21 -18.71 8.10 -7.18
N TYR A 22 -17.83 8.38 -6.23
CA TYR A 22 -17.84 9.56 -5.36
C TYR A 22 -16.92 10.63 -5.89
N ASP A 23 -17.36 11.89 -5.80
CA ASP A 23 -16.61 13.04 -6.29
C ASP A 23 -15.63 13.55 -5.22
N TYR A 24 -14.37 13.73 -5.63
CA TYR A 24 -13.30 14.30 -4.82
C TYR A 24 -12.56 15.38 -5.59
N CYS A 25 -12.20 16.46 -4.90
CA CYS A 25 -11.30 17.47 -5.46
C CYS A 25 -9.88 16.91 -5.53
N VAL A 26 -9.21 17.08 -6.66
CA VAL A 26 -7.79 16.71 -6.82
C VAL A 26 -6.93 17.92 -6.42
N PRO A 27 -6.11 17.79 -5.35
CA PRO A 27 -5.16 18.83 -4.97
C PRO A 27 -4.14 19.08 -6.09
N GLU A 28 -3.66 20.32 -6.21
CA GLU A 28 -2.68 20.69 -7.24
C GLU A 28 -1.44 19.80 -7.25
N SER A 29 -0.96 19.43 -6.05
CA SER A 29 0.20 18.53 -5.88
C SER A 29 0.00 17.11 -6.41
N LEU A 30 -1.25 16.69 -6.68
CA LEU A 30 -1.57 15.36 -7.17
C LEU A 30 -2.05 15.35 -8.63
N ARG A 31 -2.19 16.53 -9.27
CA ARG A 31 -2.75 16.66 -10.63
C ARG A 31 -2.03 15.80 -11.67
N GLU A 32 -0.71 15.84 -11.67
CA GLU A 32 0.09 15.10 -12.66
C GLU A 32 0.02 13.59 -12.47
N ARG A 33 -0.17 13.15 -11.21
CA ARG A 33 -0.22 11.73 -10.84
C ARG A 33 -1.63 11.14 -10.89
N ALA A 34 -2.65 11.96 -10.73
CA ALA A 34 -4.03 11.52 -10.78
C ALA A 34 -4.43 11.15 -12.20
N ARG A 35 -4.54 9.84 -12.47
CA ARG A 35 -4.95 9.30 -13.78
C ARG A 35 -6.03 8.25 -13.59
N PRO A 36 -7.04 8.15 -14.51
CA PRO A 36 -8.00 7.06 -14.48
C PRO A 36 -7.28 5.70 -14.49
N GLY A 37 -7.73 4.79 -13.63
CA GLY A 37 -7.09 3.49 -13.44
C GLY A 37 -6.03 3.43 -12.34
N CYS A 38 -5.69 4.55 -11.70
CA CYS A 38 -4.86 4.56 -10.49
C CYS A 38 -5.69 4.32 -9.25
N ARG A 39 -5.10 3.62 -8.28
CA ARG A 39 -5.65 3.50 -6.92
C ARG A 39 -5.37 4.79 -6.17
N VAL A 40 -6.32 5.17 -5.34
CA VAL A 40 -6.23 6.39 -4.53
C VAL A 40 -6.64 6.10 -3.10
N SER A 41 -6.15 6.91 -2.17
CA SER A 41 -6.64 6.96 -0.80
C SER A 41 -7.43 8.25 -0.59
N VAL A 42 -8.60 8.12 0.03
CA VAL A 42 -9.53 9.23 0.21
C VAL A 42 -10.14 9.23 1.62
N PRO A 43 -10.50 10.40 2.17
CA PRO A 43 -11.27 10.49 3.41
C PRO A 43 -12.77 10.22 3.13
N PHE A 44 -13.39 9.27 3.84
CA PHE A 44 -14.79 8.92 3.66
C PHE A 44 -15.59 9.02 4.97
N GLY A 45 -16.90 9.32 4.83
CA GLY A 45 -17.83 9.43 5.94
C GLY A 45 -17.57 10.63 6.87
N ARG A 46 -18.40 10.77 7.92
CA ARG A 46 -18.29 11.90 8.87
C ARG A 46 -16.99 11.90 9.65
N GLY A 47 -16.41 10.72 9.90
CA GLY A 47 -15.13 10.56 10.62
C GLY A 47 -13.88 10.67 9.76
N ASN A 48 -13.98 11.03 8.47
CA ASN A 48 -12.85 11.12 7.54
C ASN A 48 -11.93 9.88 7.55
N GLN A 49 -12.52 8.69 7.74
CA GLN A 49 -11.76 7.45 7.68
C GLN A 49 -11.13 7.29 6.31
N LYS A 50 -9.84 7.00 6.27
CA LYS A 50 -9.15 6.72 5.02
C LYS A 50 -9.68 5.43 4.41
N ARG A 51 -10.04 5.49 3.13
CA ARG A 51 -10.45 4.34 2.32
C ARG A 51 -9.68 4.31 1.02
N PHE A 52 -9.52 3.13 0.49
CA PHE A 52 -9.00 2.95 -0.85
C PHE A 52 -10.10 3.03 -1.88
N GLY A 53 -9.73 3.46 -3.07
CA GLY A 53 -10.64 3.50 -4.21
C GLY A 53 -9.86 3.42 -5.51
N MET A 54 -10.62 3.23 -6.59
CA MET A 54 -10.14 3.31 -7.96
C MET A 54 -10.64 4.59 -8.61
N LEU A 55 -9.75 5.36 -9.22
CA LEU A 55 -10.07 6.56 -9.97
C LEU A 55 -10.62 6.15 -11.34
N PHE A 56 -11.87 6.51 -11.64
CA PHE A 56 -12.56 6.18 -12.88
C PHE A 56 -12.46 7.25 -13.93
N SER A 57 -12.66 8.51 -13.53
CA SER A 57 -12.59 9.64 -14.46
C SER A 57 -12.16 10.92 -13.76
N LEU A 58 -11.68 11.85 -14.55
CA LEU A 58 -11.35 13.22 -14.17
C LEU A 58 -12.19 14.18 -15.04
N SER A 59 -12.70 15.22 -14.44
CA SER A 59 -13.40 16.32 -15.12
C SER A 59 -13.05 17.65 -14.47
N GLU A 60 -12.95 18.70 -15.25
CA GLU A 60 -12.86 20.07 -14.75
C GLU A 60 -14.27 20.64 -14.68
N GLU A 61 -14.75 20.86 -13.48
CA GLU A 61 -16.13 21.31 -13.22
C GLU A 61 -16.15 22.33 -12.08
N GLU A 62 -17.18 23.16 -12.04
CA GLU A 62 -17.48 23.94 -10.85
C GLU A 62 -18.10 23.03 -9.79
N PRO A 63 -17.50 22.96 -8.57
CA PRO A 63 -17.99 22.06 -7.55
C PRO A 63 -19.39 22.48 -7.07
N SER A 64 -20.33 21.57 -7.10
CA SER A 64 -21.72 21.75 -6.59
C SER A 64 -21.79 21.67 -5.05
N GLY A 65 -20.73 22.12 -4.34
CA GLY A 65 -20.64 22.11 -2.90
C GLY A 65 -19.22 21.89 -2.40
N ARG A 66 -19.06 21.66 -1.08
CA ARG A 66 -17.75 21.40 -0.46
C ARG A 66 -17.34 19.94 -0.67
N LEU A 67 -16.52 19.69 -1.67
CA LEU A 67 -15.92 18.37 -1.91
C LEU A 67 -14.75 18.11 -0.97
N LYS A 68 -14.57 16.84 -0.59
CA LYS A 68 -13.35 16.39 0.08
C LYS A 68 -12.23 16.24 -0.94
N GLN A 69 -10.99 16.32 -0.47
CA GLN A 69 -9.81 16.17 -1.32
C GLN A 69 -9.29 14.73 -1.34
N LEU A 70 -8.67 14.32 -2.45
CA LEU A 70 -7.84 13.13 -2.49
C LEU A 70 -6.71 13.25 -1.47
N SER A 71 -6.44 12.17 -0.72
CA SER A 71 -5.31 12.15 0.21
C SER A 71 -3.99 11.82 -0.49
N CYS A 72 -3.99 10.82 -1.35
CA CYS A 72 -2.83 10.46 -2.18
C CYS A 72 -3.23 9.58 -3.37
N VAL A 73 -2.37 9.55 -4.39
CA VAL A 73 -2.37 8.58 -5.48
C VAL A 73 -1.32 7.52 -5.16
N LEU A 74 -1.70 6.26 -5.21
CA LEU A 74 -0.90 5.14 -4.73
C LEU A 74 0.01 4.53 -5.80
N ASP A 75 -0.39 4.69 -7.06
CA ASP A 75 0.30 4.09 -8.21
C ASP A 75 1.03 5.18 -9.00
N GLU A 76 2.19 4.84 -9.54
CA GLU A 76 2.93 5.71 -10.48
C GLU A 76 2.32 5.66 -11.87
N GLU A 77 1.85 4.47 -12.28
CA GLU A 77 1.17 4.20 -13.55
C GLU A 77 -0.22 3.60 -13.31
N PRO A 78 -1.20 3.87 -14.20
CA PRO A 78 -2.53 3.28 -14.08
C PRO A 78 -2.48 1.74 -14.14
N LEU A 79 -3.06 1.06 -13.14
CA LEU A 79 -3.20 -0.39 -13.13
C LEU A 79 -4.27 -0.89 -14.09
N LEU A 80 -5.31 -0.10 -14.32
CA LEU A 80 -6.40 -0.42 -15.24
C LEU A 80 -6.42 0.59 -16.38
N ASN A 81 -6.47 0.08 -17.59
CA ASN A 81 -6.69 0.92 -18.78
C ASN A 81 -8.19 1.23 -18.98
N ALA A 82 -8.50 2.09 -19.95
CA ALA A 82 -9.88 2.52 -20.21
C ALA A 82 -10.84 1.36 -20.54
N ASN A 83 -10.38 0.29 -21.19
CA ASN A 83 -11.21 -0.88 -21.49
C ASN A 83 -11.55 -1.67 -20.22
N MET A 84 -10.58 -1.83 -19.32
CA MET A 84 -10.78 -2.51 -18.04
C MET A 84 -11.73 -1.71 -17.13
N LEU A 85 -11.63 -0.38 -17.11
CA LEU A 85 -12.57 0.47 -16.38
C LEU A 85 -14.00 0.34 -16.95
N ARG A 86 -14.16 0.29 -18.28
CA ARG A 86 -15.45 0.02 -18.92
C ARG A 86 -15.99 -1.35 -18.59
N LEU A 87 -15.12 -2.37 -18.55
CA LEU A 87 -15.49 -3.73 -18.13
C LEU A 87 -16.00 -3.74 -16.69
N ALA A 88 -15.37 -2.99 -15.77
CA ALA A 88 -15.84 -2.89 -14.38
C ALA A 88 -17.26 -2.28 -14.30
N VAL A 89 -17.55 -1.24 -15.08
CA VAL A 89 -18.89 -0.64 -15.17
C VAL A 89 -19.89 -1.64 -15.74
N TRP A 90 -19.51 -2.38 -16.76
CA TRP A 90 -20.35 -3.41 -17.37
C TRP A 90 -20.64 -4.55 -16.38
N LEU A 91 -19.63 -5.04 -15.66
CA LEU A 91 -19.80 -6.06 -14.62
C LEU A 91 -20.78 -5.60 -13.55
N LYS A 92 -20.63 -4.36 -13.03
CA LYS A 92 -21.59 -3.81 -12.07
C LYS A 92 -23.01 -3.78 -12.60
N ALA A 93 -23.22 -3.43 -13.86
CA ALA A 93 -24.54 -3.34 -14.47
C ALA A 93 -25.20 -4.71 -14.71
N HIS A 94 -24.42 -5.79 -14.84
CA HIS A 94 -24.91 -7.12 -15.19
C HIS A 94 -24.77 -8.15 -14.07
N THR A 95 -24.19 -7.78 -12.93
CA THR A 95 -24.01 -8.67 -11.76
C THR A 95 -24.36 -7.94 -10.47
N PHE A 96 -24.55 -8.70 -9.39
CA PHE A 96 -24.83 -8.15 -8.05
C PHE A 96 -23.51 -7.80 -7.31
N CYS A 97 -22.65 -7.00 -7.92
CA CYS A 97 -21.44 -6.53 -7.29
C CYS A 97 -21.38 -5.00 -7.23
N THR A 98 -20.61 -4.47 -6.28
CA THR A 98 -20.27 -3.05 -6.26
C THR A 98 -19.23 -2.71 -7.32
N LEU A 99 -19.13 -1.43 -7.70
CA LEU A 99 -18.17 -0.99 -8.71
C LEU A 99 -16.73 -1.32 -8.30
N TYR A 100 -16.40 -1.21 -7.02
CA TYR A 100 -15.06 -1.57 -6.53
C TYR A 100 -14.83 -3.08 -6.47
N GLU A 101 -15.84 -3.89 -6.20
CA GLU A 101 -15.75 -5.35 -6.30
C GLU A 101 -15.48 -5.80 -7.74
N ALA A 102 -16.13 -5.18 -8.71
CA ALA A 102 -15.84 -5.41 -10.13
C ALA A 102 -14.37 -5.07 -10.46
N VAL A 103 -13.86 -3.92 -10.00
CA VAL A 103 -12.44 -3.56 -10.10
C VAL A 103 -11.54 -4.63 -9.48
N ARG A 104 -11.88 -5.07 -8.26
CA ARG A 104 -11.09 -6.06 -7.53
C ARG A 104 -11.03 -7.42 -8.22
N THR A 105 -12.06 -7.78 -8.97
CA THR A 105 -12.10 -9.01 -9.76
C THR A 105 -11.18 -8.94 -10.98
N ILE A 106 -11.03 -7.75 -11.58
CA ILE A 106 -10.17 -7.52 -12.75
C ILE A 106 -8.69 -7.43 -12.34
N LEU A 107 -8.41 -6.90 -11.16
CA LEU A 107 -7.04 -6.73 -10.67
C LEU A 107 -6.39 -8.09 -10.35
N PRO A 108 -5.10 -8.29 -10.71
CA PRO A 108 -4.36 -9.48 -10.33
C PRO A 108 -4.35 -9.71 -8.81
N SER A 109 -4.32 -10.97 -8.41
CA SER A 109 -4.18 -11.34 -7.00
C SER A 109 -2.85 -10.82 -6.45
N GLY A 110 -2.87 -10.20 -5.26
CA GLY A 110 -1.67 -9.64 -4.61
C GLY A 110 -1.50 -8.13 -4.73
N ILE A 111 -2.07 -7.49 -5.74
CA ILE A 111 -2.03 -6.02 -5.90
C ILE A 111 -2.95 -5.29 -4.90
N ASN A 112 -3.91 -6.01 -4.29
CA ASN A 112 -4.83 -5.42 -3.32
C ASN A 112 -4.09 -4.86 -2.10
N LEU A 113 -4.26 -3.56 -1.88
CA LEU A 113 -3.73 -2.87 -0.71
C LEU A 113 -4.53 -3.23 0.54
N ARG A 114 -3.86 -3.29 1.67
CA ARG A 114 -4.49 -3.30 2.99
C ARG A 114 -4.07 -2.04 3.73
N HIS A 115 -5.01 -1.46 4.46
CA HIS A 115 -4.66 -0.48 5.47
C HIS A 115 -3.86 -1.18 6.56
N LYS A 116 -2.58 -0.84 6.69
CA LYS A 116 -1.79 -1.18 7.86
C LYS A 116 -1.88 -0.01 8.83
N MET A 117 -2.67 -0.21 9.87
CA MET A 117 -2.66 0.73 10.99
C MET A 117 -1.36 0.53 11.78
N GLN A 118 -0.60 1.58 11.90
CA GLN A 118 0.62 1.61 12.68
C GLN A 118 0.50 2.64 13.79
N TYR A 119 1.06 2.33 14.94
CA TYR A 119 1.03 3.21 16.10
C TYR A 119 2.46 3.47 16.58
N ARG A 120 2.70 4.68 17.04
CA ARG A 120 3.93 5.11 17.70
C ARG A 120 3.55 5.89 18.94
N ILE A 121 4.40 5.87 19.97
CA ILE A 121 4.24 6.78 21.11
C ILE A 121 4.30 8.23 20.64
N ALA A 122 3.49 9.10 21.22
CA ALA A 122 3.50 10.52 20.85
C ALA A 122 4.85 11.16 21.26
N PRO A 123 5.51 11.92 20.39
CA PRO A 123 6.87 12.44 20.64
C PRO A 123 6.95 13.43 21.81
N GLU A 124 5.83 14.03 22.18
CA GLU A 124 5.73 15.02 23.26
C GLU A 124 5.65 14.39 24.64
N ILE A 125 5.56 13.05 24.73
CA ILE A 125 5.45 12.35 25.98
C ILE A 125 6.85 11.99 26.48
N GLY A 126 7.32 12.73 27.48
CA GLY A 126 8.54 12.43 28.23
C GLY A 126 8.40 11.16 29.09
N ASP A 127 9.02 11.14 30.26
CA ASP A 127 8.96 9.98 31.17
C ASP A 127 7.52 9.69 31.62
N LEU A 128 6.92 8.69 30.98
CA LEU A 128 5.59 8.21 31.31
C LEU A 128 5.65 7.40 32.60
N VAL A 129 4.86 7.79 33.59
CA VAL A 129 4.60 6.94 34.76
C VAL A 129 3.64 5.83 34.34
N LEU A 130 4.20 4.76 33.78
CA LEU A 130 3.44 3.65 33.16
C LEU A 130 2.52 2.92 34.16
N ASP A 131 2.85 3.01 35.48
CA ASP A 131 2.09 2.32 36.54
C ASP A 131 0.69 2.90 36.77
N THR A 132 0.39 4.08 36.25
CA THR A 132 -0.92 4.72 36.39
C THR A 132 -1.96 4.21 35.36
N PHE A 133 -1.54 3.42 34.37
CA PHE A 133 -2.41 2.96 33.31
C PHE A 133 -2.92 1.51 33.56
N PRO A 134 -4.13 1.16 33.08
CA PRO A 134 -4.62 -0.21 33.06
C PRO A 134 -3.61 -1.16 32.38
N SER A 135 -3.60 -2.44 32.78
CA SER A 135 -2.64 -3.43 32.29
C SER A 135 -2.54 -3.50 30.77
N ASP A 136 -3.67 -3.48 30.07
CA ASP A 136 -3.79 -3.54 28.61
C ASP A 136 -3.18 -2.29 27.92
N GLU A 137 -3.42 -1.10 28.45
CA GLU A 137 -2.83 0.14 27.94
C GLU A 137 -1.32 0.21 28.26
N ARG A 138 -0.92 -0.23 29.45
CA ARG A 138 0.47 -0.25 29.90
C ARG A 138 1.35 -1.10 29.01
N GLU A 139 0.93 -2.31 28.67
CA GLU A 139 1.70 -3.22 27.82
C GLU A 139 1.93 -2.64 26.42
N VAL A 140 0.90 -2.02 25.83
CA VAL A 140 1.03 -1.33 24.53
C VAL A 140 1.99 -0.14 24.63
N LEU A 141 1.86 0.68 25.65
CA LEU A 141 2.74 1.84 25.84
C LEU A 141 4.20 1.43 26.08
N GLN A 142 4.46 0.39 26.90
CA GLN A 142 5.80 -0.15 27.12
C GLN A 142 6.43 -0.66 25.80
N LEU A 143 5.65 -1.40 25.02
CA LEU A 143 6.12 -1.93 23.73
C LEU A 143 6.48 -0.78 22.77
N LEU A 144 5.62 0.22 22.64
CA LEU A 144 5.84 1.36 21.75
C LEU A 144 6.98 2.25 22.23
N HIS A 145 7.09 2.46 23.56
CA HIS A 145 8.19 3.21 24.17
C HIS A 145 9.55 2.55 23.91
N LYS A 146 9.63 1.23 24.07
CA LYS A 146 10.87 0.47 23.78
C LYS A 146 11.27 0.50 22.31
N ARG A 147 10.29 0.56 21.39
CA ARG A 147 10.55 0.52 19.94
C ARG A 147 10.89 1.88 19.35
N GLN A 148 10.37 2.96 19.90
CA GLN A 148 10.52 4.36 19.42
C GLN A 148 10.20 4.54 17.91
N ALA A 149 9.46 3.60 17.33
CA ALA A 149 9.13 3.53 15.90
C ALA A 149 7.66 3.17 15.71
N TYR A 150 7.16 3.35 14.49
CA TYR A 150 5.83 2.87 14.13
C TYR A 150 5.78 1.35 14.12
N VAL A 151 4.82 0.79 14.87
CA VAL A 151 4.59 -0.66 14.96
C VAL A 151 3.18 -0.95 14.45
N GLY A 152 3.04 -1.96 13.58
CA GLY A 152 1.74 -2.38 13.05
C GLY A 152 0.82 -2.92 14.14
N GLU A 153 -0.48 -2.60 14.05
CA GLU A 153 -1.51 -3.04 15.01
C GLU A 153 -1.51 -4.55 15.23
N GLU A 154 -1.46 -5.33 14.14
CA GLU A 154 -1.41 -6.81 14.23
C GLU A 154 -0.19 -7.29 15.04
N ARG A 155 0.96 -6.63 14.88
CA ARG A 155 2.18 -6.98 15.62
C ARG A 155 2.09 -6.59 17.08
N ILE A 156 1.47 -5.46 17.41
CA ILE A 156 1.21 -5.06 18.79
C ILE A 156 0.29 -6.09 19.44
N MET A 157 -0.83 -6.45 18.82
CA MET A 157 -1.77 -7.44 19.34
C MET A 157 -1.11 -8.80 19.57
N GLN A 158 -0.26 -9.26 18.65
CA GLN A 158 0.49 -10.51 18.82
C GLN A 158 1.44 -10.50 20.02
N LEU A 159 2.09 -9.37 20.29
CA LEU A 159 3.08 -9.24 21.37
C LEU A 159 2.46 -8.98 22.73
N THR A 160 1.27 -8.36 22.78
CA THR A 160 0.56 -8.01 24.03
C THR A 160 -0.61 -8.95 24.33
N GLY A 161 -0.91 -9.91 23.44
CA GLY A 161 -2.05 -10.81 23.63
C GLY A 161 -3.43 -10.17 23.51
N LEU A 162 -3.52 -8.94 22.99
CA LEU A 162 -4.78 -8.23 22.82
C LEU A 162 -5.66 -8.86 21.75
N GLU A 163 -6.95 -8.96 22.01
CA GLU A 163 -7.94 -9.46 21.06
C GLU A 163 -8.22 -8.44 19.93
N LYS A 164 -8.60 -8.98 18.76
CA LYS A 164 -9.05 -8.14 17.63
C LYS A 164 -10.31 -7.35 18.03
N GLY A 165 -10.25 -6.03 17.80
CA GLY A 165 -11.36 -5.13 18.13
C GLY A 165 -11.28 -4.52 19.52
N SER A 166 -10.21 -4.76 20.27
CA SER A 166 -9.97 -4.09 21.56
C SER A 166 -10.02 -2.56 21.40
N ASP A 167 -10.72 -1.89 22.32
CA ASP A 167 -10.83 -0.42 22.34
C ASP A 167 -9.57 0.29 22.91
N VAL A 168 -8.53 -0.45 23.24
CA VAL A 168 -7.27 0.08 23.79
C VAL A 168 -6.70 1.18 22.89
N PHE A 169 -6.59 0.91 21.59
CA PHE A 169 -6.06 1.89 20.63
C PHE A 169 -6.90 3.15 20.55
N LYS A 170 -8.23 3.04 20.62
CA LYS A 170 -9.14 4.21 20.63
C LYS A 170 -8.94 5.06 21.90
N ARG A 171 -8.80 4.39 23.06
CA ARG A 171 -8.55 5.06 24.33
C ARG A 171 -7.20 5.77 24.33
N LEU A 172 -6.13 5.11 23.86
CA LEU A 172 -4.80 5.71 23.77
C LEU A 172 -4.73 6.89 22.80
N LEU A 173 -5.43 6.80 21.66
CA LEU A 173 -5.56 7.92 20.72
C LEU A 173 -6.34 9.09 21.32
N LYS A 174 -7.45 8.82 22.04
CA LYS A 174 -8.23 9.85 22.72
C LYS A 174 -7.43 10.57 23.81
N LYS A 175 -6.55 9.85 24.49
CA LYS A 175 -5.62 10.39 25.49
C LYS A 175 -4.39 11.06 24.86
N GLN A 176 -4.28 11.07 23.54
CA GLN A 176 -3.13 11.60 22.78
C GLN A 176 -1.78 10.96 23.15
N LEU A 177 -1.79 9.76 23.72
CA LEU A 177 -0.58 9.03 24.12
C LEU A 177 0.11 8.33 22.95
N VAL A 178 -0.62 8.06 21.87
CA VAL A 178 -0.09 7.44 20.65
C VAL A 178 -0.51 8.22 19.42
N VAL A 179 0.33 8.17 18.40
CA VAL A 179 0.04 8.71 17.07
C VAL A 179 -0.20 7.54 16.13
N ARG A 180 -1.28 7.62 15.35
CA ARG A 180 -1.62 6.64 14.32
C ARG A 180 -1.10 7.07 12.96
N ASN A 181 -0.46 6.16 12.26
CA ASN A 181 -0.16 6.30 10.85
C ASN A 181 -0.92 5.21 10.07
N ASP A 182 -1.68 5.63 9.06
CA ASP A 182 -2.38 4.71 8.15
C ASP A 182 -1.52 4.58 6.89
N GLU A 183 -0.82 3.48 6.77
CA GLU A 183 0.03 3.20 5.63
C GLU A 183 -0.65 2.22 4.67
N ALA A 184 -0.60 2.54 3.38
CA ALA A 184 -1.03 1.61 2.34
C ALA A 184 0.08 0.56 2.14
N ALA A 185 -0.24 -0.70 2.39
CA ALA A 185 0.70 -1.78 2.17
C ALA A 185 0.11 -2.81 1.20
N GLN A 186 0.93 -3.30 0.27
CA GLN A 186 0.55 -4.42 -0.57
C GLN A 186 0.42 -5.69 0.28
N ARG A 187 -0.57 -6.52 -0.04
CA ARG A 187 -0.82 -7.77 0.66
C ARG A 187 0.29 -8.79 0.45
N ILE A 188 0.85 -8.79 -0.75
CA ILE A 188 1.97 -9.64 -1.17
C ILE A 188 2.98 -8.68 -1.79
N GLY A 189 4.21 -8.67 -1.30
CA GLY A 189 5.30 -7.95 -1.94
C GLY A 189 5.58 -8.56 -3.32
N ASP A 190 6.04 -7.75 -4.24
CA ASP A 190 6.50 -8.24 -5.54
C ASP A 190 7.60 -9.27 -5.29
N ALA A 191 7.50 -10.40 -5.99
CA ALA A 191 8.56 -11.39 -5.98
C ALA A 191 9.78 -10.78 -6.68
N THR A 192 10.72 -10.28 -5.88
CA THR A 192 11.98 -9.77 -6.41
C THR A 192 12.96 -10.92 -6.58
N VAL A 193 13.42 -11.14 -7.78
CA VAL A 193 14.51 -12.06 -8.06
C VAL A 193 15.81 -11.26 -8.01
N ARG A 194 16.72 -11.63 -7.11
CA ARG A 194 18.08 -11.07 -7.14
C ARG A 194 18.78 -11.60 -8.38
N MET A 195 18.98 -10.73 -9.35
CA MET A 195 19.81 -11.05 -10.50
C MET A 195 21.25 -10.66 -10.21
N VAL A 196 22.17 -11.59 -10.41
CA VAL A 196 23.60 -11.36 -10.30
C VAL A 196 24.17 -11.47 -11.70
N ARG A 197 24.94 -10.45 -12.10
CA ARG A 197 25.63 -10.42 -13.39
C ARG A 197 27.14 -10.41 -13.14
N LEU A 198 27.86 -11.25 -13.84
CA LEU A 198 29.31 -11.21 -13.88
C LEU A 198 29.77 -9.91 -14.55
N CYS A 199 30.62 -9.15 -13.85
CA CYS A 199 31.19 -7.90 -14.34
C CYS A 199 32.55 -8.08 -15.03
N VAL A 200 33.19 -9.25 -14.83
CA VAL A 200 34.54 -9.59 -15.37
C VAL A 200 34.44 -10.83 -16.24
N ALA A 201 35.21 -10.88 -17.32
CA ALA A 201 35.24 -11.99 -18.25
C ALA A 201 36.67 -12.30 -18.69
N GLY A 202 36.90 -13.51 -19.22
CA GLY A 202 38.23 -13.91 -19.77
C GLY A 202 39.31 -14.04 -18.71
N GLU A 203 40.50 -13.57 -19.04
CA GLU A 203 41.71 -13.73 -18.22
C GLU A 203 41.60 -13.09 -16.81
N GLU A 204 40.84 -12.00 -16.67
CA GLU A 204 40.59 -11.37 -15.37
C GLU A 204 39.79 -12.27 -14.42
N LEU A 205 38.88 -13.06 -14.98
CA LEU A 205 38.10 -14.03 -14.23
C LEU A 205 38.97 -15.16 -13.69
N GLU A 206 39.88 -15.69 -14.53
CA GLU A 206 40.78 -16.77 -14.14
C GLU A 206 41.76 -16.34 -13.04
N GLN A 207 42.19 -15.08 -13.04
CA GLN A 207 43.04 -14.52 -11.98
C GLN A 207 42.29 -14.34 -10.65
N LEU A 208 41.00 -14.09 -10.69
CA LEU A 208 40.16 -13.90 -9.47
C LEU A 208 39.71 -15.23 -8.84
N LEU A 209 39.53 -16.28 -9.63
CA LEU A 209 39.04 -17.60 -9.16
C LEU A 209 39.81 -18.16 -7.94
N PRO A 210 41.15 -18.09 -7.84
CA PRO A 210 41.87 -18.60 -6.67
C PRO A 210 41.56 -17.85 -5.36
N SER A 211 41.19 -16.57 -5.46
CA SER A 211 40.87 -15.71 -4.30
C SER A 211 39.45 -15.87 -3.75
N LEU A 212 38.59 -16.56 -4.47
CA LEU A 212 37.16 -16.73 -4.10
C LEU A 212 36.96 -17.85 -3.08
N THR A 213 36.02 -17.61 -2.15
CA THR A 213 35.55 -18.66 -1.24
C THR A 213 34.76 -19.73 -2.00
N GLN A 214 34.65 -20.94 -1.42
CA GLN A 214 33.91 -22.05 -2.03
C GLN A 214 32.47 -21.69 -2.40
N LYS A 215 31.77 -20.89 -1.57
CA LYS A 215 30.40 -20.43 -1.86
C LYS A 215 30.36 -19.44 -3.03
N GLN A 216 31.34 -18.56 -3.14
CA GLN A 216 31.44 -17.62 -4.25
C GLN A 216 31.75 -18.33 -5.57
N ARG A 217 32.63 -19.33 -5.57
CA ARG A 217 32.89 -20.20 -6.75
C ARG A 217 31.63 -20.90 -7.22
N ALA A 218 30.86 -21.52 -6.32
CA ALA A 218 29.63 -22.19 -6.69
C ALA A 218 28.61 -21.26 -7.39
N VAL A 219 28.51 -19.99 -6.97
CA VAL A 219 27.67 -18.99 -7.65
C VAL A 219 28.21 -18.64 -9.04
N MET A 220 29.54 -18.56 -9.18
CA MET A 220 30.18 -18.28 -10.47
C MET A 220 29.99 -19.42 -11.45
N ASP A 221 30.14 -20.67 -11.01
CA ASP A 221 29.94 -21.86 -11.85
C ASP A 221 28.49 -21.95 -12.37
N LEU A 222 27.48 -21.62 -11.54
CA LEU A 222 26.09 -21.54 -11.99
C LEU A 222 25.86 -20.47 -13.05
N SER A 223 26.52 -19.31 -12.94
CA SER A 223 26.44 -18.22 -13.91
C SER A 223 27.06 -18.61 -15.26
N LEU A 224 28.20 -19.29 -15.24
CA LEU A 224 28.89 -19.77 -16.43
C LEU A 224 28.07 -20.85 -17.19
N ILE A 225 27.44 -21.78 -16.48
CA ILE A 225 26.57 -22.82 -17.08
C ILE A 225 25.37 -22.19 -17.81
N HIS A 226 24.78 -21.14 -17.26
CA HIS A 226 23.65 -20.45 -17.93
C HIS A 226 24.07 -19.68 -19.19
N ILE A 227 25.27 -19.10 -19.22
CA ILE A 227 25.80 -18.41 -20.39
C ILE A 227 26.08 -19.40 -21.51
N LEU A 228 26.67 -20.56 -21.22
CA LEU A 228 26.95 -21.60 -22.21
C LEU A 228 25.65 -22.17 -22.80
N ARG A 229 24.64 -22.47 -22.02
CA ARG A 229 23.33 -22.93 -22.51
C ARG A 229 22.59 -21.91 -23.39
N ALA A 230 22.72 -20.63 -23.11
CA ALA A 230 22.13 -19.56 -23.92
C ALA A 230 22.78 -19.43 -25.31
N HIS A 231 24.02 -19.86 -25.48
CA HIS A 231 24.71 -19.90 -26.77
C HIS A 231 24.37 -21.14 -27.60
N GLU A 232 24.15 -22.30 -26.96
CA GLU A 232 23.78 -23.53 -27.65
C GLU A 232 22.37 -23.50 -28.27
N THR A 233 21.44 -22.69 -27.77
CA THR A 233 20.08 -22.55 -28.30
C THR A 233 19.93 -21.54 -29.43
N ARG A 234 21.02 -20.96 -29.95
CA ARG A 234 21.01 -19.97 -31.05
C ARG A 234 21.59 -20.48 -32.37
N GLU A 235 21.96 -21.73 -32.42
CA GLU A 235 22.52 -22.37 -33.66
C GLU A 235 21.61 -23.38 -34.34
N ASP A 236 20.28 -23.36 -34.04
CA ASP A 236 19.29 -24.14 -34.79
C ASP A 236 18.27 -23.26 -35.53
#